data_95ee5240a5788366152d7b6f01a84378
#
_entry.id   95ee5240a5788366152d7b6f01a84378
#
_cell.length_a   1.000
_cell.length_b   1.000
_cell.length_c   1.000
_cell.angle_alpha   90.00
_cell.angle_beta   90.00
_cell.angle_gamma   90.00
#
_symmetry.space_group_name_H-M   'P 1'
#
loop_
_entity.id
_entity.type
_entity.pdbx_description
1 polymer ?
#
loop_
_entity_poly.entity_id
_entity_poly.type
_entity_poly.pdbx_seq_one_letter_code
_entity_poly.pdbx_strand_id
1 'polypeptide(L)'
;MAKSKKKTETSKKAAPASRSSQWFARNDIYGFIYRSWTKNRGIPHDQFDGRPVIGICNTWSELTPCNAHFRELAEFVKKGIIEAGGFPVEFPVMSLGETLIKPTAMLYRNLASMDVEESIRANPIDGVVLMCGCDKTTPSLVMGACSVDLPTLVISRSEEHTSELQ
;
A
#
# COMPACT_ATOMS: atom_id res chain seq x y z
N MET A 1 -11.55 -57.10 19.40
CA MET A 1 -10.56 -56.56 18.46
C MET A 1 -11.01 -55.15 18.03
N ALA A 2 -10.45 -54.13 18.65
CA ALA A 2 -10.78 -52.72 18.36
C ALA A 2 -9.73 -52.17 17.37
N LYS A 3 -10.16 -51.74 16.18
CA LYS A 3 -9.31 -51.09 15.18
C LYS A 3 -9.15 -49.60 15.51
N SER A 4 -7.94 -49.26 15.97
CA SER A 4 -7.48 -47.87 16.13
C SER A 4 -7.45 -47.15 14.76
N LYS A 5 -8.26 -46.10 14.57
CA LYS A 5 -8.17 -45.21 13.42
C LYS A 5 -7.05 -44.17 13.68
N LYS A 6 -5.93 -44.34 12.99
CA LYS A 6 -4.87 -43.34 12.93
C LYS A 6 -5.43 -42.08 12.21
N LYS A 7 -5.56 -40.98 12.95
CA LYS A 7 -5.81 -39.64 12.34
C LYS A 7 -4.53 -39.21 11.63
N THR A 8 -4.59 -39.05 10.33
CA THR A 8 -3.56 -38.40 9.51
C THR A 8 -3.61 -36.92 9.77
N GLU A 9 -2.70 -36.38 10.55
CA GLU A 9 -2.47 -34.94 10.65
C GLU A 9 -1.86 -34.46 9.33
N THR A 10 -2.65 -33.79 8.52
CA THR A 10 -2.16 -33.01 7.38
C THR A 10 -1.37 -31.84 7.92
N SER A 11 -0.05 -31.89 7.83
CA SER A 11 0.82 -30.76 8.15
C SER A 11 0.46 -29.60 7.19
N LYS A 12 -0.19 -28.56 7.70
CA LYS A 12 -0.35 -27.30 6.98
C LYS A 12 1.06 -26.76 6.73
N LYS A 13 1.48 -26.77 5.46
CA LYS A 13 2.69 -26.12 5.02
C LYS A 13 2.62 -24.66 5.49
N ALA A 14 3.53 -24.22 6.36
CA ALA A 14 3.58 -22.85 6.82
C ALA A 14 3.67 -21.94 5.59
N ALA A 15 2.80 -20.92 5.51
CA ALA A 15 2.90 -19.91 4.47
C ALA A 15 4.30 -19.25 4.52
N PRO A 16 4.90 -18.89 3.39
CA PRO A 16 6.19 -18.20 3.39
C PRO A 16 6.07 -16.95 4.27
N ALA A 17 7.12 -16.70 5.07
CA ALA A 17 7.15 -15.54 5.95
C ALA A 17 6.99 -14.26 5.13
N SER A 18 6.08 -13.35 5.55
CA SER A 18 5.88 -12.07 4.90
C SER A 18 7.16 -11.23 4.93
N ARG A 19 7.35 -10.35 3.96
CA ARG A 19 8.51 -9.44 3.92
C ARG A 19 8.58 -8.55 5.16
N SER A 20 7.43 -8.06 5.62
CA SER A 20 7.30 -7.23 6.82
C SER A 20 7.73 -7.94 8.11
N SER A 21 7.73 -9.28 8.13
CA SER A 21 8.18 -10.08 9.27
C SER A 21 9.65 -9.82 9.63
N GLN A 22 10.48 -9.41 8.66
CA GLN A 22 11.88 -9.05 8.89
C GLN A 22 12.03 -7.81 9.79
N TRP A 23 10.98 -7.02 9.95
CA TRP A 23 10.91 -5.88 10.88
C TRP A 23 10.08 -6.21 12.11
N PHE A 24 8.83 -6.57 11.92
CA PHE A 24 7.84 -6.62 12.99
C PHE A 24 7.84 -7.93 13.80
N ALA A 25 8.27 -9.05 13.21
CA ALA A 25 8.35 -10.34 13.91
C ALA A 25 9.68 -10.57 14.65
N ARG A 26 10.62 -9.62 14.59
CA ARG A 26 11.90 -9.74 15.31
C ARG A 26 11.71 -9.69 16.83
N ASN A 27 12.43 -10.58 17.55
CA ASN A 27 12.42 -10.65 19.02
C ASN A 27 13.67 -10.02 19.66
N ASP A 28 14.29 -9.07 18.97
CA ASP A 28 15.45 -8.32 19.42
C ASP A 28 15.14 -6.84 19.64
N ILE A 29 16.16 -6.07 20.03
CA ILE A 29 16.03 -4.61 20.27
C ILE A 29 15.52 -3.87 19.02
N TYR A 30 15.89 -4.30 17.83
CA TYR A 30 15.43 -3.67 16.58
C TYR A 30 13.94 -3.89 16.36
N GLY A 31 13.44 -5.11 16.57
CA GLY A 31 12.01 -5.39 16.48
C GLY A 31 11.20 -4.60 17.51
N PHE A 32 11.74 -4.40 18.73
CA PHE A 32 11.14 -3.52 19.72
C PHE A 32 11.06 -2.08 19.21
N ILE A 33 12.16 -1.54 18.66
CA ILE A 33 12.23 -0.18 18.12
C ILE A 33 11.22 0.01 16.98
N TYR A 34 11.16 -0.91 16.01
CA TYR A 34 10.26 -0.81 14.87
C TYR A 34 8.79 -0.79 15.30
N ARG A 35 8.38 -1.70 16.17
CA ARG A 35 7.01 -1.73 16.69
C ARG A 35 6.68 -0.50 17.55
N SER A 36 7.61 -0.05 18.40
CA SER A 36 7.41 1.15 19.25
C SER A 36 7.27 2.41 18.41
N TRP A 37 8.12 2.56 17.38
CA TRP A 37 8.04 3.69 16.46
C TRP A 37 6.69 3.74 15.72
N THR A 38 6.25 2.61 15.21
CA THR A 38 4.98 2.51 14.49
C THR A 38 3.78 2.78 15.40
N LYS A 39 3.86 2.37 16.68
CA LYS A 39 2.81 2.61 17.68
C LYS A 39 2.60 4.07 18.05
N ASN A 40 3.56 4.96 17.81
CA ASN A 40 3.42 6.39 18.10
C ASN A 40 2.21 7.03 17.39
N ARG A 41 1.66 6.38 16.38
CA ARG A 41 0.43 6.80 15.69
C ARG A 41 -0.86 6.26 16.31
N GLY A 42 -0.80 5.66 17.50
CA GLY A 42 -1.95 5.04 18.15
C GLY A 42 -2.29 3.64 17.62
N ILE A 43 -1.38 2.99 16.91
CA ILE A 43 -1.57 1.63 16.40
C ILE A 43 -1.49 0.64 17.55
N PRO A 44 -2.53 -0.20 17.77
CA PRO A 44 -2.54 -1.17 18.86
C PRO A 44 -1.53 -2.30 18.61
N HIS A 45 -1.12 -2.95 19.71
CA HIS A 45 -0.06 -3.98 19.66
C HIS A 45 -0.46 -5.23 18.89
N ASP A 46 -1.72 -5.58 18.88
CA ASP A 46 -2.28 -6.74 18.19
C ASP A 46 -2.21 -6.64 16.65
N GLN A 47 -1.90 -5.48 16.11
CA GLN A 47 -1.66 -5.33 14.67
C GLN A 47 -0.33 -5.97 14.21
N PHE A 48 0.58 -6.28 15.14
CA PHE A 48 1.87 -6.93 14.85
C PHE A 48 1.84 -8.45 15.07
N ASP A 49 0.74 -9.09 14.70
CA ASP A 49 0.49 -10.53 14.85
C ASP A 49 0.98 -11.40 13.69
N GLY A 50 1.68 -10.79 12.74
CA GLY A 50 2.19 -11.44 11.52
C GLY A 50 1.28 -11.32 10.30
N ARG A 51 0.20 -10.52 10.41
CA ARG A 51 -0.64 -10.17 9.26
C ARG A 51 0.15 -9.40 8.20
N PRO A 52 -0.22 -9.49 6.90
CA PRO A 52 0.48 -8.76 5.85
C PRO A 52 0.28 -7.26 6.01
N VAL A 53 1.36 -6.51 5.80
CA VAL A 53 1.36 -5.05 5.78
C VAL A 53 1.08 -4.58 4.37
N ILE A 54 -0.02 -3.86 4.19
CA ILE A 54 -0.44 -3.35 2.88
C ILE A 54 -0.22 -1.84 2.83
N GLY A 55 0.70 -1.42 1.98
CA GLY A 55 0.94 -0.02 1.69
C GLY A 55 -0.20 0.60 0.88
N ILE A 56 -0.65 1.79 1.25
CA ILE A 56 -1.59 2.60 0.46
C ILE A 56 -0.80 3.79 -0.07
N CYS A 57 -0.41 3.69 -1.34
CA CYS A 57 0.28 4.77 -2.05
C CYS A 57 -0.77 5.80 -2.50
N ASN A 58 -0.87 6.91 -1.78
CA ASN A 58 -1.92 7.90 -2.00
C ASN A 58 -1.37 9.15 -2.68
N THR A 59 -1.93 9.49 -3.83
CA THR A 59 -1.61 10.70 -4.60
C THR A 59 -2.56 11.86 -4.34
N TRP A 60 -3.21 11.88 -3.18
CA TRP A 60 -4.09 13.01 -2.82
C TRP A 60 -3.36 14.35 -2.94
N SER A 61 -4.01 15.33 -3.58
CA SER A 61 -3.50 16.68 -3.69
C SER A 61 -4.61 17.66 -4.06
N GLU A 62 -4.64 18.82 -3.41
CA GLU A 62 -5.50 19.92 -3.81
C GLU A 62 -5.02 20.61 -5.11
N LEU A 63 -3.74 20.46 -5.45
CA LEU A 63 -3.15 20.95 -6.70
C LEU A 63 -3.53 20.09 -7.91
N THR A 64 -4.09 18.92 -7.67
CA THR A 64 -4.55 17.99 -8.71
C THR A 64 -5.98 17.57 -8.41
N PRO A 65 -7.00 18.32 -8.87
CA PRO A 65 -8.40 18.09 -8.52
C PRO A 65 -8.88 16.67 -8.77
N CYS A 66 -8.41 16.01 -9.82
CA CYS A 66 -8.67 14.60 -10.11
C CYS A 66 -8.37 13.67 -8.93
N ASN A 67 -7.40 14.02 -8.12
CA ASN A 67 -6.91 13.19 -7.01
C ASN A 67 -7.37 13.70 -5.63
N ALA A 68 -8.11 14.82 -5.57
CA ALA A 68 -8.52 15.45 -4.31
C ALA A 68 -9.40 14.54 -3.43
N HIS A 69 -10.24 13.70 -4.03
CA HIS A 69 -11.13 12.77 -3.33
C HIS A 69 -10.40 11.57 -2.70
N PHE A 70 -9.14 11.31 -3.05
CA PHE A 70 -8.39 10.16 -2.52
C PHE A 70 -8.12 10.25 -1.01
N ARG A 71 -8.19 11.44 -0.43
CA ARG A 71 -8.09 11.59 1.03
C ARG A 71 -9.21 10.85 1.76
N GLU A 72 -10.44 10.99 1.28
CA GLU A 72 -11.59 10.31 1.86
C GLU A 72 -11.64 8.84 1.46
N LEU A 73 -11.34 8.55 0.20
CA LEU A 73 -11.36 7.17 -0.32
C LEU A 73 -10.34 6.28 0.40
N ALA A 74 -9.20 6.82 0.83
CA ALA A 74 -8.18 6.07 1.58
C ALA A 74 -8.75 5.45 2.86
N GLU A 75 -9.70 6.09 3.52
CA GLU A 75 -10.32 5.55 4.74
C GLU A 75 -11.17 4.30 4.43
N PHE A 76 -11.82 4.23 3.27
CA PHE A 76 -12.53 3.03 2.84
C PHE A 76 -11.57 1.91 2.45
N VAL A 77 -10.45 2.26 1.79
CA VAL A 77 -9.40 1.29 1.45
C VAL A 77 -8.80 0.69 2.72
N LYS A 78 -8.52 1.50 3.74
CA LYS A 78 -8.04 1.02 5.06
C LYS A 78 -9.01 0.02 5.68
N LYS A 79 -10.30 0.33 5.67
CA LYS A 79 -11.35 -0.59 6.19
C LYS A 79 -11.35 -1.91 5.44
N GLY A 80 -11.33 -1.89 4.11
CA GLY A 80 -11.29 -3.12 3.30
C GLY A 80 -10.04 -3.97 3.57
N ILE A 81 -8.87 -3.35 3.75
CA ILE A 81 -7.63 -4.06 4.11
C ILE A 81 -7.76 -4.72 5.48
N ILE A 82 -8.31 -4.02 6.48
CA ILE A 82 -8.54 -4.56 7.83
C ILE A 82 -9.52 -5.73 7.78
N GLU A 83 -10.62 -5.61 7.08
CA GLU A 83 -11.62 -6.66 6.91
C GLU A 83 -11.04 -7.91 6.21
N ALA A 84 -10.09 -7.72 5.30
CA ALA A 84 -9.34 -8.79 4.66
C ALA A 84 -8.23 -9.40 5.55
N GLY A 85 -8.04 -8.89 6.77
CA GLY A 85 -7.03 -9.38 7.71
C GLY A 85 -5.63 -8.80 7.48
N GLY A 86 -5.49 -7.70 6.74
CA GLY A 86 -4.24 -6.97 6.55
C GLY A 86 -4.04 -5.82 7.55
N PHE A 87 -2.83 -5.28 7.54
CA PHE A 87 -2.46 -4.07 8.28
C PHE A 87 -2.20 -2.92 7.30
N PRO A 88 -3.09 -1.91 7.22
CA PRO A 88 -2.95 -0.80 6.28
C PRO A 88 -1.94 0.24 6.76
N VAL A 89 -1.05 0.67 5.88
CA VAL A 89 -0.12 1.78 6.12
C VAL A 89 -0.15 2.73 4.92
N GLU A 90 -0.65 3.93 5.12
CA GLU A 90 -0.74 4.95 4.07
C GLU A 90 0.53 5.78 3.99
N PHE A 91 0.98 6.08 2.77
CA PHE A 91 2.09 6.97 2.49
C PHE A 91 1.80 7.83 1.24
N PRO A 92 2.30 9.09 1.22
CA PRO A 92 2.07 10.01 0.11
C PRO A 92 3.05 9.77 -1.02
N VAL A 93 2.62 10.10 -2.23
CA VAL A 93 3.46 10.24 -3.41
C VAL A 93 2.97 11.43 -4.22
N MET A 94 3.85 12.02 -5.01
CA MET A 94 3.55 13.16 -5.87
C MET A 94 2.37 12.92 -6.81
N SER A 95 1.47 13.89 -6.87
CA SER A 95 0.35 13.92 -7.80
C SER A 95 0.69 14.74 -9.04
N LEU A 96 0.58 14.14 -10.23
CA LEU A 96 0.97 14.77 -11.49
C LEU A 96 -0.26 15.29 -12.26
N GLY A 97 -0.71 16.50 -11.89
CA GLY A 97 -1.82 17.18 -12.55
C GLY A 97 -1.41 17.85 -13.85
N GLU A 98 -2.04 17.50 -14.95
CA GLU A 98 -1.72 18.03 -16.29
C GLU A 98 -1.85 19.56 -16.38
N THR A 99 -2.89 20.12 -15.76
CA THR A 99 -3.27 21.52 -15.95
C THR A 99 -2.31 22.51 -15.29
N LEU A 100 -1.87 22.25 -14.07
CA LEU A 100 -1.11 23.20 -13.27
C LEU A 100 0.40 22.98 -13.30
N ILE A 101 0.88 21.76 -13.56
CA ILE A 101 2.30 21.47 -13.60
C ILE A 101 2.94 22.01 -14.87
N LYS A 102 3.98 22.80 -14.72
CA LYS A 102 4.74 23.41 -15.83
C LYS A 102 6.21 22.94 -15.82
N PRO A 103 6.86 22.83 -16.96
CA PRO A 103 6.32 23.06 -18.32
C PRO A 103 5.38 21.95 -18.78
N THR A 104 5.46 20.75 -18.20
CA THR A 104 4.57 19.60 -18.48
C THR A 104 4.68 18.54 -17.37
N ALA A 105 3.58 17.91 -17.02
CA ALA A 105 3.55 16.81 -16.04
C ALA A 105 4.41 15.60 -16.46
N MET A 106 4.66 15.45 -17.76
CA MET A 106 5.46 14.35 -18.32
C MET A 106 6.91 14.32 -17.79
N LEU A 107 7.52 15.48 -17.51
CA LEU A 107 8.89 15.57 -16.99
C LEU A 107 9.05 14.92 -15.62
N TYR A 108 7.99 14.91 -14.81
CA TYR A 108 8.04 14.41 -13.43
C TYR A 108 7.61 12.95 -13.31
N ARG A 109 7.10 12.34 -14.38
CA ARG A 109 6.59 10.98 -14.37
C ARG A 109 7.61 9.95 -13.88
N ASN A 110 8.84 10.01 -14.39
CA ASN A 110 9.88 9.08 -14.00
C ASN A 110 10.35 9.32 -12.56
N LEU A 111 10.41 10.57 -12.13
CA LEU A 111 10.77 10.93 -10.75
C LEU A 111 9.74 10.39 -9.76
N ALA A 112 8.44 10.54 -10.06
CA ALA A 112 7.37 9.96 -9.24
C ALA A 112 7.43 8.43 -9.22
N SER A 113 7.79 7.78 -10.32
CA SER A 113 8.00 6.33 -10.37
C SER A 113 9.13 5.88 -9.45
N MET A 114 10.25 6.61 -9.42
CA MET A 114 11.37 6.34 -8.51
C MET A 114 10.98 6.53 -7.04
N ASP A 115 10.20 7.56 -6.73
CA ASP A 115 9.68 7.80 -5.38
C ASP A 115 8.80 6.64 -4.90
N VAL A 116 7.90 6.14 -5.75
CA VAL A 116 7.07 4.96 -5.45
C VAL A 116 7.93 3.72 -5.22
N GLU A 117 8.87 3.44 -6.11
CA GLU A 117 9.78 2.30 -6.00
C GLU A 117 10.54 2.31 -4.68
N GLU A 118 11.19 3.42 -4.36
CA GLU A 118 11.97 3.55 -3.13
C GLU A 118 11.10 3.51 -1.87
N SER A 119 9.93 4.13 -1.90
CA SER A 119 8.97 4.06 -0.79
C SER A 119 8.56 2.63 -0.49
N ILE A 120 8.32 1.80 -1.50
CA ILE A 120 7.95 0.40 -1.32
C ILE A 120 9.17 -0.44 -0.90
N ARG A 121 10.34 -0.24 -1.52
CA ARG A 121 11.56 -1.00 -1.22
C ARG A 121 12.07 -0.77 0.19
N ALA A 122 12.07 0.48 0.64
CA ALA A 122 12.66 0.87 1.92
C ALA A 122 11.79 0.51 3.12
N ASN A 123 10.50 0.25 2.94
CA ASN A 123 9.54 0.06 4.02
C ASN A 123 9.03 -1.38 4.14
N PRO A 124 8.53 -1.79 5.32
CA PRO A 124 8.06 -3.15 5.60
C PRO A 124 6.68 -3.43 4.98
N ILE A 125 6.58 -3.40 3.66
CA ILE A 125 5.34 -3.55 2.88
C ILE A 125 5.35 -4.90 2.18
N ASP A 126 4.25 -5.65 2.28
CA ASP A 126 4.07 -6.98 1.66
C ASP A 126 3.25 -6.91 0.37
N GLY A 127 2.47 -5.86 0.20
CA GLY A 127 1.68 -5.56 -0.99
C GLY A 127 1.28 -4.10 -1.00
N VAL A 128 0.84 -3.57 -2.13
CA VAL A 128 0.53 -2.16 -2.27
C VAL A 128 -0.78 -1.90 -3.01
N VAL A 129 -1.54 -0.93 -2.53
CA VAL A 129 -2.68 -0.33 -3.22
C VAL A 129 -2.26 1.03 -3.75
N LEU A 130 -2.30 1.22 -5.05
CA LEU A 130 -1.98 2.47 -5.73
C LEU A 130 -3.27 3.26 -5.94
N MET A 131 -3.39 4.42 -5.29
CA MET A 131 -4.52 5.35 -5.47
C MET A 131 -4.07 6.47 -6.39
N CYS A 132 -4.48 6.42 -7.64
CA CYS A 132 -3.99 7.31 -8.68
C CYS A 132 -5.08 7.66 -9.70
N GLY A 133 -5.15 8.93 -10.05
CA GLY A 133 -5.93 9.45 -11.17
C GLY A 133 -5.02 10.17 -12.15
N CYS A 134 -5.56 10.60 -13.27
CA CYS A 134 -4.81 11.23 -14.35
C CYS A 134 -3.87 10.32 -15.14
N ASP A 135 -3.65 10.73 -16.37
CA ASP A 135 -2.90 9.99 -17.38
C ASP A 135 -1.38 9.96 -17.17
N LYS A 136 -0.83 10.82 -16.30
CA LYS A 136 0.60 10.84 -15.95
C LYS A 136 0.87 10.19 -14.59
N THR A 137 -0.03 10.37 -13.62
CA THR A 137 0.11 9.79 -12.28
C THR A 137 -0.02 8.27 -12.30
N THR A 138 -1.05 7.76 -12.98
CA THR A 138 -1.31 6.30 -13.03
C THR A 138 -0.12 5.51 -13.57
N PRO A 139 0.44 5.81 -14.74
CA PRO A 139 1.60 5.07 -15.25
C PRO A 139 2.84 5.24 -14.37
N SER A 140 3.02 6.39 -13.71
CA SER A 140 4.15 6.59 -12.78
C SER A 140 4.13 5.59 -11.62
N LEU A 141 2.96 5.46 -10.98
CA LEU A 141 2.82 4.56 -9.84
C LEU A 141 2.95 3.09 -10.26
N VAL A 142 2.34 2.74 -11.39
CA VAL A 142 2.44 1.37 -11.93
C VAL A 142 3.88 1.01 -12.28
N MET A 143 4.63 1.91 -12.91
CA MET A 143 6.05 1.70 -13.22
C MET A 143 6.88 1.44 -11.95
N GLY A 144 6.70 2.27 -10.91
CA GLY A 144 7.42 2.12 -9.64
C GLY A 144 7.06 0.82 -8.92
N ALA A 145 5.78 0.47 -8.86
CA ALA A 145 5.34 -0.76 -8.21
C ALA A 145 5.83 -2.03 -8.96
N CYS A 146 5.80 -2.02 -10.30
CA CYS A 146 6.31 -3.14 -11.11
C CYS A 146 7.81 -3.39 -10.91
N SER A 147 8.60 -2.34 -10.62
CA SER A 147 10.03 -2.48 -10.34
C SER A 147 10.32 -3.23 -9.04
N VAL A 148 9.37 -3.30 -8.11
CA VAL A 148 9.53 -3.96 -6.81
C VAL A 148 9.03 -5.40 -6.80
N ASP A 149 8.15 -5.77 -7.71
CA ASP A 149 7.57 -7.12 -7.85
C ASP A 149 6.81 -7.60 -6.59
N LEU A 150 6.01 -6.70 -5.98
CA LEU A 150 5.07 -7.03 -4.91
C LEU A 150 3.63 -7.09 -5.44
N PRO A 151 2.73 -7.85 -4.77
CA PRO A 151 1.31 -7.83 -5.07
C PRO A 151 0.78 -6.40 -5.10
N THR A 152 0.19 -6.00 -6.21
CA THR A 152 -0.24 -4.62 -6.46
C THR A 152 -1.69 -4.57 -6.93
N LEU A 153 -2.47 -3.68 -6.32
CA LEU A 153 -3.82 -3.32 -6.76
C LEU A 153 -3.84 -1.83 -7.14
N VAL A 154 -4.46 -1.51 -8.27
CA VAL A 154 -4.63 -0.12 -8.73
C VAL A 154 -6.08 0.30 -8.53
N ILE A 155 -6.28 1.42 -7.83
CA ILE A 155 -7.55 2.12 -7.73
C ILE A 155 -7.40 3.42 -8.49
N SER A 156 -7.96 3.47 -9.69
CA SER A 156 -7.91 4.65 -10.55
C SER A 156 -9.30 5.26 -10.73
N ARG A 157 -9.35 6.59 -10.89
CA ARG A 157 -10.55 7.30 -11.28
C ARG A 157 -10.27 8.18 -12.49
N SER A 158 -11.19 8.17 -13.46
CA SER A 158 -11.21 9.08 -14.59
C SER A 158 -12.14 10.27 -14.32
N GLU A 159 -11.82 11.43 -14.89
CA GLU A 159 -12.59 12.68 -14.72
C GLU A 159 -13.83 12.81 -15.62
N GLU A 160 -14.24 11.79 -16.34
CA GLU A 160 -15.27 11.91 -17.36
C GLU A 160 -16.65 12.39 -16.89
N HIS A 161 -16.84 12.64 -15.60
CA HIS A 161 -18.15 12.99 -15.04
C HIS A 161 -18.27 14.41 -14.46
N THR A 162 -17.25 15.27 -14.56
CA THR A 162 -17.33 16.64 -14.03
C THR A 162 -17.71 17.69 -15.08
N SER A 163 -17.73 17.34 -16.35
CA SER A 163 -18.12 18.28 -17.43
C SER A 163 -19.63 18.55 -17.53
N GLU A 164 -20.48 17.78 -16.83
CA GLU A 164 -21.93 17.94 -16.89
C GLU A 164 -22.51 18.82 -15.78
N LEU A 165 -21.69 19.44 -14.92
CA LEU A 165 -22.13 20.30 -13.82
C LEU A 165 -21.80 21.79 -14.01
N GLN A 166 -21.52 22.21 -15.25
CA GLN A 166 -21.41 23.66 -15.59
C GLN A 166 -22.59 24.14 -16.39
#